data_1a94dbe0df410304af14acf73cf694ff
#
_entry.id   1a94dbe0df410304af14acf73cf694ff
#
_cell.length_a   1.000
_cell.length_b   1.000
_cell.length_c   1.000
_cell.angle_alpha   90.00
_cell.angle_beta   90.00
_cell.angle_gamma   90.00
#
_symmetry.space_group_name_H-M   'P 1'
#
loop_
_entity.id
_entity.type
_entity.pdbx_description
1 polymer ?
#
loop_
_entity_poly.entity_id
_entity_poly.type
_entity_poly.pdbx_seq_one_letter_code
_entity_poly.pdbx_strand_id
1 'polypeptide(L)'
;MSRLRLFSILVSVILVTAACGSRAPRPVFPPRLDLFQFGRVGLVKFVMEDAEGTLDEFATQRFAETVIDAQMGVEVLELGDQQEVLDQVGQSAMDRAALQAISGEYDTPAIFVGEIVVSNIQPRASLGIPPRLRAEVTVELVVRLYSGESGGTLWTRSAQATQTVAHLSLEGGRPSFGAQDPEEAYGELVDYLIYELTHDLRPSR
;
A
#
# COMPACT_ATOMS: atom_id res chain seq x y z
N MET A 1 1.89 -63.15 34.51
CA MET A 1 2.61 -61.88 34.31
C MET A 1 2.73 -61.45 32.84
N SER A 2 2.52 -62.26 31.83
CA SER A 2 2.66 -61.90 30.41
C SER A 2 1.47 -61.13 29.80
N ARG A 3 0.24 -61.40 30.25
CA ARG A 3 -0.97 -60.77 29.70
C ARG A 3 -1.10 -59.26 30.05
N LEU A 4 -0.59 -58.89 31.22
CA LEU A 4 -0.63 -57.47 31.67
C LEU A 4 0.35 -56.58 30.84
N ARG A 5 1.49 -57.12 30.42
CA ARG A 5 2.47 -56.42 29.59
C ARG A 5 1.96 -56.24 28.13
N LEU A 6 1.25 -57.20 27.59
CA LEU A 6 0.65 -57.10 26.27
C LEU A 6 -0.45 -56.01 26.20
N PHE A 7 -1.27 -55.91 27.26
CA PHE A 7 -2.31 -54.92 27.36
C PHE A 7 -1.75 -53.49 27.45
N SER A 8 -0.63 -53.31 28.18
CA SER A 8 0.06 -52.03 28.31
C SER A 8 0.67 -51.52 26.98
N ILE A 9 1.22 -52.46 26.17
CA ILE A 9 1.78 -52.12 24.85
C ILE A 9 0.67 -51.75 23.86
N LEU A 10 -0.47 -52.46 23.89
CA LEU A 10 -1.60 -52.17 23.00
C LEU A 10 -2.21 -50.78 23.28
N VAL A 11 -2.36 -50.40 24.53
CA VAL A 11 -2.87 -49.08 24.93
C VAL A 11 -1.91 -47.96 24.53
N SER A 12 -0.58 -48.16 24.62
CA SER A 12 0.42 -47.19 24.20
C SER A 12 0.42 -46.97 22.69
N VAL A 13 0.20 -47.99 21.85
CA VAL A 13 0.13 -47.87 20.41
C VAL A 13 -1.13 -47.11 19.97
N ILE A 14 -2.27 -47.28 20.65
CA ILE A 14 -3.50 -46.56 20.32
C ILE A 14 -3.40 -45.08 20.68
N LEU A 15 -2.67 -44.68 21.73
CA LEU A 15 -2.48 -43.30 22.10
C LEU A 15 -1.59 -42.52 21.10
N VAL A 16 -0.65 -43.20 20.44
CA VAL A 16 0.26 -42.52 19.47
C VAL A 16 -0.44 -42.24 18.14
N THR A 17 -1.42 -43.03 17.74
CA THR A 17 -2.16 -42.81 16.48
C THR A 17 -3.21 -41.69 16.56
N ALA A 18 -3.64 -41.27 17.75
CA ALA A 18 -4.60 -40.20 17.94
C ALA A 18 -3.97 -38.80 17.83
N ALA A 19 -2.63 -38.69 17.79
CA ALA A 19 -1.92 -37.40 17.76
C ALA A 19 -1.74 -36.79 16.33
N CYS A 20 -2.09 -37.51 15.28
CA CYS A 20 -2.15 -36.96 13.91
C CYS A 20 -3.48 -36.23 13.68
N GLY A 21 -3.74 -35.19 14.47
CA GLY A 21 -4.79 -34.23 14.18
C GLY A 21 -4.42 -33.48 12.89
N SER A 22 -4.93 -33.93 11.75
CA SER A 22 -4.86 -33.17 10.50
C SER A 22 -5.54 -31.82 10.76
N ARG A 23 -4.74 -30.76 10.90
CA ARG A 23 -5.29 -29.41 10.82
C ARG A 23 -5.95 -29.28 9.47
N ALA A 24 -7.27 -29.22 9.46
CA ALA A 24 -7.99 -28.91 8.24
C ALA A 24 -7.40 -27.63 7.63
N PRO A 25 -7.08 -27.61 6.34
CA PRO A 25 -6.59 -26.40 5.69
C PRO A 25 -7.64 -25.30 5.93
N ARG A 26 -7.18 -24.16 6.42
CA ARG A 26 -8.07 -23.00 6.57
C ARG A 26 -8.53 -22.58 5.19
N PRO A 27 -9.81 -22.27 4.98
CA PRO A 27 -10.28 -21.76 3.71
C PRO A 27 -9.56 -20.45 3.41
N VAL A 28 -9.01 -20.33 2.21
CA VAL A 28 -8.44 -19.09 1.69
C VAL A 28 -9.52 -18.45 0.82
N PHE A 29 -9.94 -17.25 1.17
CA PHE A 29 -10.89 -16.50 0.37
C PHE A 29 -10.14 -15.64 -0.65
N PRO A 30 -10.70 -15.47 -1.87
CA PRO A 30 -10.09 -14.60 -2.88
C PRO A 30 -10.04 -13.15 -2.36
N PRO A 31 -9.17 -12.32 -2.93
CA PRO A 31 -9.13 -10.90 -2.61
C PRO A 31 -10.49 -10.25 -2.94
N ARG A 32 -10.84 -9.19 -2.20
CA ARG A 32 -12.09 -8.45 -2.45
C ARG A 32 -12.02 -7.64 -3.75
N LEU A 33 -10.82 -7.19 -4.09
CA LEU A 33 -10.53 -6.55 -5.37
C LEU A 33 -9.58 -7.47 -6.15
N ASP A 34 -10.08 -8.05 -7.24
CA ASP A 34 -9.32 -8.89 -8.16
C ASP A 34 -8.90 -8.07 -9.38
N LEU A 35 -7.59 -7.83 -9.50
CA LEU A 35 -7.01 -7.06 -10.60
C LEU A 35 -6.71 -7.92 -11.84
N PHE A 36 -6.74 -9.26 -11.74
CA PHE A 36 -6.50 -10.15 -12.87
C PHE A 36 -7.45 -9.90 -14.05
N GLN A 37 -8.67 -9.45 -13.76
CA GLN A 37 -9.66 -9.12 -14.78
C GLN A 37 -9.19 -8.00 -15.73
N PHE A 38 -8.24 -7.17 -15.30
CA PHE A 38 -7.70 -6.09 -16.09
C PHE A 38 -6.40 -6.48 -16.82
N GLY A 39 -5.68 -7.49 -16.33
CA GLY A 39 -4.38 -7.93 -16.84
C GLY A 39 -3.26 -6.91 -16.62
N ARG A 40 -3.53 -5.64 -16.97
CA ARG A 40 -2.65 -4.48 -16.76
C ARG A 40 -3.41 -3.36 -16.07
N VAL A 41 -2.74 -2.65 -15.16
CA VAL A 41 -3.27 -1.45 -14.49
C VAL A 41 -2.26 -0.33 -14.56
N GLY A 42 -2.72 0.89 -14.81
CA GLY A 42 -1.90 2.09 -14.73
C GLY A 42 -1.77 2.57 -13.28
N LEU A 43 -0.63 3.13 -12.93
CA LEU A 43 -0.40 3.79 -11.66
C LEU A 43 0.17 5.17 -11.92
N VAL A 44 -0.60 6.21 -11.64
CA VAL A 44 -0.13 7.60 -11.64
C VAL A 44 0.60 7.84 -10.33
N LYS A 45 1.75 8.54 -10.39
CA LYS A 45 2.48 8.94 -9.19
C LYS A 45 1.54 9.68 -8.23
N PHE A 46 1.57 9.33 -6.96
CA PHE A 46 0.72 9.97 -5.97
C PHE A 46 1.02 11.46 -5.87
N VAL A 47 -0.02 12.25 -5.65
CA VAL A 47 0.11 13.69 -5.48
C VAL A 47 0.13 14.00 -3.99
N MET A 48 1.06 14.86 -3.58
CA MET A 48 1.14 15.35 -2.21
C MET A 48 0.61 16.79 -2.15
N GLU A 49 -0.52 16.97 -1.46
CA GLU A 49 -1.08 18.30 -1.26
C GLU A 49 -0.46 19.00 -0.05
N ASP A 50 -0.22 20.30 -0.18
CA ASP A 50 0.29 21.19 0.87
C ASP A 50 1.63 20.79 1.50
N ALA A 51 2.39 19.90 0.86
CA ALA A 51 3.72 19.48 1.30
C ALA A 51 4.65 19.31 0.10
N GLU A 52 5.95 19.23 0.34
CA GLU A 52 6.99 19.04 -0.68
C GLU A 52 7.91 17.88 -0.30
N GLY A 53 8.69 17.37 -1.26
CA GLY A 53 9.72 16.35 -1.03
C GLY A 53 9.45 15.05 -1.76
N THR A 54 9.93 13.92 -1.19
CA THR A 54 10.00 12.61 -1.85
C THR A 54 9.04 11.56 -1.27
N LEU A 55 8.14 11.97 -0.35
CA LEU A 55 7.20 11.04 0.29
C LEU A 55 6.21 10.44 -0.72
N ASP A 56 5.77 11.23 -1.69
CA ASP A 56 4.86 10.81 -2.77
C ASP A 56 5.49 9.75 -3.68
N GLU A 57 6.74 9.96 -4.10
CA GLU A 57 7.49 9.01 -4.90
C GLU A 57 7.71 7.70 -4.14
N PHE A 58 8.16 7.79 -2.89
CA PHE A 58 8.40 6.63 -2.05
C PHE A 58 7.12 5.84 -1.77
N ALA A 59 6.01 6.51 -1.46
CA ALA A 59 4.72 5.87 -1.24
C ALA A 59 4.16 5.23 -2.52
N THR A 60 4.35 5.86 -3.69
CA THR A 60 3.95 5.30 -4.99
C THR A 60 4.70 4.01 -5.28
N GLN A 61 6.02 4.01 -5.11
CA GLN A 61 6.85 2.82 -5.31
C GLN A 61 6.43 1.68 -4.39
N ARG A 62 6.26 1.95 -3.09
CA ARG A 62 5.81 0.95 -2.10
C ARG A 62 4.43 0.38 -2.42
N PHE A 63 3.53 1.22 -2.92
CA PHE A 63 2.22 0.77 -3.36
C PHE A 63 2.34 -0.17 -4.57
N ALA A 64 3.12 0.19 -5.60
CA ALA A 64 3.36 -0.64 -6.77
C ALA A 64 3.92 -2.02 -6.39
N GLU A 65 4.98 -2.06 -5.58
CA GLU A 65 5.59 -3.29 -5.07
C GLU A 65 4.55 -4.18 -4.36
N THR A 66 3.75 -3.56 -3.48
CA THR A 66 2.73 -4.30 -2.71
C THR A 66 1.60 -4.83 -3.58
N VAL A 67 1.19 -4.10 -4.61
CA VAL A 67 0.17 -4.57 -5.58
C VAL A 67 0.71 -5.77 -6.37
N ILE A 68 1.94 -5.69 -6.86
CA ILE A 68 2.60 -6.78 -7.62
C ILE A 68 2.71 -8.03 -6.76
N ASP A 69 3.11 -7.89 -5.49
CA ASP A 69 3.25 -9.02 -4.56
C ASP A 69 1.89 -9.64 -4.19
N ALA A 70 0.85 -8.82 -4.03
CA ALA A 70 -0.48 -9.28 -3.66
C ALA A 70 -1.23 -9.94 -4.81
N GLN A 71 -0.98 -9.51 -6.06
CA GLN A 71 -1.71 -9.88 -7.27
C GLN A 71 -0.73 -10.35 -8.35
N MET A 72 0.04 -11.39 -8.05
CA MET A 72 1.05 -11.96 -8.97
C MET A 72 0.46 -12.28 -10.34
N GLY A 73 1.02 -11.70 -11.41
CA GLY A 73 0.57 -11.84 -12.78
C GLY A 73 -0.23 -10.67 -13.32
N VAL A 74 -0.50 -9.65 -12.51
CA VAL A 74 -0.99 -8.35 -12.96
C VAL A 74 0.21 -7.46 -13.28
N GLU A 75 0.18 -6.82 -14.44
CA GLU A 75 1.18 -5.83 -14.82
C GLU A 75 0.80 -4.46 -14.24
N VAL A 76 1.68 -3.84 -13.47
CA VAL A 76 1.54 -2.46 -13.00
C VAL A 76 2.43 -1.57 -13.87
N LEU A 77 1.81 -0.69 -14.65
CA LEU A 77 2.49 0.28 -15.48
C LEU A 77 2.55 1.62 -14.73
N GLU A 78 3.73 2.02 -14.29
CA GLU A 78 3.96 3.34 -13.71
C GLU A 78 3.91 4.40 -14.81
N LEU A 79 2.93 5.31 -14.72
CA LEU A 79 2.66 6.30 -15.75
C LEU A 79 3.49 7.59 -15.57
N GLY A 80 4.04 7.82 -14.38
CA GLY A 80 4.78 9.00 -14.02
C GLY A 80 3.97 10.06 -13.29
N ASP A 81 4.46 11.30 -13.32
CA ASP A 81 3.86 12.45 -12.64
C ASP A 81 2.48 12.80 -13.22
N GLN A 82 1.52 13.14 -12.36
CA GLN A 82 0.15 13.42 -12.77
C GLN A 82 0.07 14.55 -13.82
N GLN A 83 0.85 15.62 -13.65
CA GLN A 83 0.80 16.74 -14.58
C GLN A 83 1.39 16.36 -15.95
N GLU A 84 2.49 15.60 -15.96
CA GLU A 84 3.11 15.11 -17.20
C GLU A 84 2.17 14.19 -17.97
N VAL A 85 1.47 13.28 -17.26
CA VAL A 85 0.48 12.37 -17.85
C VAL A 85 -0.69 13.15 -18.43
N LEU A 86 -1.19 14.17 -17.72
CA LEU A 86 -2.27 15.02 -18.21
C LEU A 86 -1.86 15.83 -19.46
N ASP A 87 -0.67 16.41 -19.45
CA ASP A 87 -0.14 17.17 -20.57
C ASP A 87 0.02 16.28 -21.82
N GLN A 88 0.47 15.04 -21.64
CA GLN A 88 0.65 14.07 -22.73
C GLN A 88 -0.67 13.71 -23.41
N VAL A 89 -1.76 13.62 -22.65
CA VAL A 89 -3.10 13.33 -23.21
C VAL A 89 -3.92 14.59 -23.53
N GLY A 90 -3.32 15.78 -23.38
CA GLY A 90 -3.95 17.06 -23.70
C GLY A 90 -5.10 17.44 -22.75
N GLN A 91 -5.00 17.04 -21.48
CA GLN A 91 -5.99 17.32 -20.45
C GLN A 91 -5.40 18.25 -19.38
N SER A 92 -6.26 18.96 -18.64
CA SER A 92 -5.84 19.90 -17.59
C SER A 92 -6.24 19.48 -16.18
N ALA A 93 -7.05 18.42 -16.04
CA ALA A 93 -7.53 17.92 -14.76
C ALA A 93 -7.76 16.41 -14.84
N MET A 94 -7.60 15.70 -13.73
CA MET A 94 -7.83 14.26 -13.60
C MET A 94 -9.34 13.99 -13.48
N ASP A 95 -10.05 14.22 -14.57
CA ASP A 95 -11.49 13.97 -14.71
C ASP A 95 -11.76 12.70 -15.54
N ARG A 96 -13.05 12.46 -15.81
CA ARG A 96 -13.47 11.31 -16.63
C ARG A 96 -12.82 11.30 -18.02
N ALA A 97 -12.73 12.45 -18.67
CA ALA A 97 -12.19 12.54 -20.02
C ALA A 97 -10.67 12.24 -20.01
N ALA A 98 -9.97 12.74 -19.00
CA ALA A 98 -8.55 12.44 -18.77
C ALA A 98 -8.32 10.95 -18.54
N LEU A 99 -9.10 10.31 -17.65
CA LEU A 99 -8.98 8.89 -17.37
C LEU A 99 -9.21 8.01 -18.61
N GLN A 100 -10.18 8.37 -19.45
CA GLN A 100 -10.42 7.67 -20.71
C GLN A 100 -9.27 7.88 -21.72
N ALA A 101 -8.75 9.10 -21.82
CA ALA A 101 -7.63 9.41 -22.68
C ALA A 101 -6.33 8.69 -22.24
N ILE A 102 -6.03 8.70 -20.95
CA ILE A 102 -4.89 7.98 -20.36
C ILE A 102 -5.02 6.48 -20.62
N SER A 103 -6.20 5.91 -20.38
CA SER A 103 -6.46 4.48 -20.66
C SER A 103 -6.21 4.12 -22.12
N GLY A 104 -6.61 4.98 -23.05
CA GLY A 104 -6.38 4.77 -24.49
C GLY A 104 -4.92 4.90 -24.89
N GLU A 105 -4.20 5.89 -24.35
CA GLU A 105 -2.79 6.15 -24.67
C GLU A 105 -1.86 5.05 -24.15
N TYR A 106 -2.10 4.58 -22.91
CA TYR A 106 -1.22 3.63 -22.24
C TYR A 106 -1.74 2.18 -22.28
N ASP A 107 -2.86 1.91 -22.92
CA ASP A 107 -3.51 0.59 -22.97
C ASP A 107 -3.71 -0.01 -21.57
N THR A 108 -4.26 0.79 -20.65
CA THR A 108 -4.51 0.41 -19.25
C THR A 108 -5.99 0.43 -18.93
N PRO A 109 -6.67 -0.74 -18.84
CA PRO A 109 -8.12 -0.81 -18.59
C PRO A 109 -8.57 -0.22 -17.26
N ALA A 110 -7.66 -0.13 -16.29
CA ALA A 110 -7.90 0.49 -15.00
C ALA A 110 -6.68 1.30 -14.55
N ILE A 111 -6.91 2.39 -13.78
CA ILE A 111 -5.87 3.35 -13.41
C ILE A 111 -5.98 3.67 -11.93
N PHE A 112 -4.88 3.46 -11.20
CA PHE A 112 -4.74 3.93 -9.82
C PHE A 112 -4.29 5.39 -9.80
N VAL A 113 -4.98 6.17 -8.96
CA VAL A 113 -4.65 7.56 -8.64
C VAL A 113 -4.65 7.70 -7.12
N GLY A 114 -3.61 8.30 -6.57
CA GLY A 114 -3.47 8.48 -5.12
C GLY A 114 -3.16 9.92 -4.74
N GLU A 115 -3.59 10.28 -3.52
CA GLU A 115 -3.43 11.61 -2.94
C GLU A 115 -2.95 11.47 -1.50
N ILE A 116 -1.89 12.18 -1.14
CA ILE A 116 -1.31 12.24 0.19
C ILE A 116 -1.65 13.60 0.79
N VAL A 117 -2.35 13.60 1.92
CA VAL A 117 -2.66 14.80 2.68
C VAL A 117 -1.87 14.79 3.98
N VAL A 118 -1.05 15.82 4.19
CA VAL A 118 -0.25 15.99 5.41
C VAL A 118 -0.91 17.02 6.32
N SER A 119 -1.14 16.64 7.56
CA SER A 119 -1.81 17.50 8.53
C SER A 119 -1.21 17.37 9.93
N ASN A 120 -1.64 18.22 10.85
CA ASN A 120 -1.31 18.18 12.29
C ASN A 120 0.20 18.03 12.58
N ILE A 121 1.01 18.93 12.02
CA ILE A 121 2.46 18.91 12.19
C ILE A 121 2.83 19.49 13.54
N GLN A 122 3.37 18.66 14.44
CA GLN A 122 3.82 19.08 15.76
C GLN A 122 5.34 18.90 15.89
N PRO A 123 6.12 20.00 15.86
CA PRO A 123 7.56 19.89 16.07
C PRO A 123 7.88 19.30 17.45
N ARG A 124 8.71 18.27 17.49
CA ARG A 124 9.24 17.66 18.70
C ARG A 124 10.69 18.04 18.85
N ALA A 125 11.01 18.88 19.83
CA ALA A 125 12.39 19.20 20.15
C ALA A 125 13.06 18.00 20.84
N SER A 126 14.12 17.45 20.22
CA SER A 126 14.98 16.48 20.86
C SER A 126 16.13 17.22 21.56
N LEU A 127 16.28 17.01 22.87
CA LEU A 127 17.39 17.56 23.67
C LEU A 127 18.74 16.80 23.47
N GLY A 128 18.84 16.00 22.40
CA GLY A 128 20.09 15.27 22.05
C GLY A 128 21.14 16.18 21.39
N ILE A 129 22.40 15.78 21.46
CA ILE A 129 23.51 16.43 20.74
C ILE A 129 23.95 15.47 19.60
N PRO A 130 23.82 15.85 18.30
CA PRO A 130 23.23 17.10 17.76
C PRO A 130 21.70 17.12 17.83
N PRO A 131 21.09 18.31 17.91
CA PRO A 131 19.64 18.43 17.92
C PRO A 131 19.07 17.94 16.58
N ARG A 132 18.30 16.88 16.60
CA ARG A 132 17.56 16.39 15.42
C ARG A 132 16.14 16.94 15.50
N LEU A 133 15.75 17.68 14.48
CA LEU A 133 14.35 18.07 14.34
C LEU A 133 13.54 16.82 13.98
N ARG A 134 12.67 16.44 14.87
CA ARG A 134 11.63 15.42 14.63
C ARG A 134 10.29 16.14 14.69
N ALA A 135 9.35 15.69 13.89
CA ALA A 135 7.99 16.17 13.97
C ALA A 135 7.02 14.99 14.04
N GLU A 136 6.01 15.12 14.87
CA GLU A 136 4.85 14.24 14.79
C GLU A 136 3.95 14.80 13.69
N VAL A 137 3.62 13.98 12.72
CA VAL A 137 2.78 14.34 11.58
C VAL A 137 1.64 13.34 11.44
N THR A 138 0.50 13.82 11.00
CA THR A 138 -0.61 12.99 10.58
C THR A 138 -0.63 12.98 9.05
N VAL A 139 -0.54 11.80 8.47
CA VAL A 139 -0.60 11.59 7.02
C VAL A 139 -1.81 10.73 6.70
N GLU A 140 -2.61 11.17 5.76
CA GLU A 140 -3.68 10.40 5.14
C GLU A 140 -3.31 10.12 3.69
N LEU A 141 -3.41 8.85 3.27
CA LEU A 141 -3.25 8.42 1.90
C LEU A 141 -4.58 7.88 1.39
N VAL A 142 -5.10 8.49 0.33
CA VAL A 142 -6.32 8.07 -0.34
C VAL A 142 -5.96 7.53 -1.72
N VAL A 143 -6.35 6.28 -2.02
CA VAL A 143 -6.12 5.68 -3.34
C VAL A 143 -7.44 5.27 -3.96
N ARG A 144 -7.59 5.55 -5.24
CA ARG A 144 -8.77 5.21 -6.06
C ARG A 144 -8.33 4.43 -7.28
N LEU A 145 -9.11 3.41 -7.64
CA LEU A 145 -8.99 2.71 -8.91
C LEU A 145 -10.15 3.17 -9.79
N TYR A 146 -9.82 3.63 -10.96
CA TYR A 146 -10.80 4.07 -11.96
C TYR A 146 -10.86 3.11 -13.15
N SER A 147 -12.04 2.97 -13.74
CA SER A 147 -12.22 2.31 -15.03
C SER A 147 -11.71 3.23 -16.15
N GLY A 148 -10.80 2.75 -16.97
CA GLY A 148 -10.36 3.47 -18.17
C GLY A 148 -11.47 3.67 -19.20
N GLU A 149 -12.39 2.71 -19.33
CA GLU A 149 -13.51 2.80 -20.28
C GLU A 149 -14.54 3.85 -19.87
N SER A 150 -15.00 3.80 -18.60
CA SER A 150 -16.09 4.66 -18.12
C SER A 150 -15.63 5.91 -17.38
N GLY A 151 -14.37 5.95 -16.91
CA GLY A 151 -13.87 6.95 -15.96
C GLY A 151 -14.54 6.87 -14.58
N GLY A 152 -15.31 5.81 -14.32
CA GLY A 152 -15.98 5.60 -13.04
C GLY A 152 -15.05 4.99 -12.00
N THR A 153 -15.30 5.28 -10.71
CA THR A 153 -14.54 4.68 -9.60
C THR A 153 -14.95 3.21 -9.41
N LEU A 154 -13.98 2.32 -9.50
CA LEU A 154 -14.13 0.89 -9.27
C LEU A 154 -13.89 0.52 -7.80
N TRP A 155 -12.94 1.21 -7.19
CA TRP A 155 -12.55 0.97 -5.80
C TRP A 155 -11.92 2.25 -5.21
N THR A 156 -12.08 2.42 -3.89
CA THR A 156 -11.45 3.49 -3.12
C THR A 156 -11.15 3.03 -1.72
N ARG A 157 -10.00 3.44 -1.21
CA ARG A 157 -9.57 3.24 0.17
C ARG A 157 -8.81 4.45 0.66
N SER A 158 -8.90 4.69 1.97
CA SER A 158 -8.02 5.61 2.68
C SER A 158 -7.43 4.94 3.91
N ALA A 159 -6.22 5.35 4.24
CA ALA A 159 -5.54 5.01 5.48
C ALA A 159 -4.93 6.27 6.08
N GLN A 160 -4.95 6.36 7.40
CA GLN A 160 -4.40 7.49 8.14
C GLN A 160 -3.47 6.98 9.24
N ALA A 161 -2.33 7.64 9.41
CA ALA A 161 -1.43 7.37 10.51
C ALA A 161 -0.85 8.66 11.08
N THR A 162 -0.55 8.63 12.38
CA THR A 162 0.18 9.70 13.06
C THR A 162 1.47 9.11 13.58
N GLN A 163 2.60 9.61 13.10
CA GLN A 163 3.93 9.13 13.48
C GLN A 163 4.93 10.26 13.63
N THR A 164 6.00 9.99 14.36
CA THR A 164 7.16 10.87 14.45
C THR A 164 8.10 10.58 13.30
N VAL A 165 8.21 11.52 12.36
CA VAL A 165 9.13 11.41 11.22
C VAL A 165 10.42 12.19 11.49
N ALA A 166 11.53 11.67 10.95
CA ALA A 166 12.80 12.37 10.92
C ALA A 166 12.92 13.23 9.65
N HIS A 167 13.80 14.23 9.71
CA HIS A 167 14.14 15.06 8.53
C HIS A 167 12.97 15.85 7.91
N LEU A 168 11.98 16.21 8.72
CA LEU A 168 10.97 17.17 8.29
C LEU A 168 11.51 18.59 8.46
N SER A 169 11.47 19.39 7.40
CA SER A 169 11.73 20.83 7.43
C SER A 169 10.45 21.61 7.10
N LEU A 170 10.46 22.90 7.39
CA LEU A 170 9.41 23.83 6.96
C LEU A 170 9.99 24.80 5.97
N GLU A 171 9.63 24.70 4.71
CA GLU A 171 10.04 25.57 3.64
C GLU A 171 8.87 26.44 3.21
N GLY A 172 8.99 27.77 3.38
CA GLY A 172 7.89 28.68 3.03
C GLY A 172 6.60 28.46 3.84
N GLY A 173 6.67 27.77 5.00
CA GLY A 173 5.52 27.41 5.82
C GLY A 173 4.87 26.07 5.43
N ARG A 174 5.39 25.38 4.43
CA ARG A 174 4.95 24.03 4.03
C ARG A 174 5.90 22.99 4.58
N PRO A 175 5.41 21.80 4.97
CA PRO A 175 6.25 20.70 5.36
C PRO A 175 7.01 20.16 4.14
N SER A 176 8.30 19.92 4.32
CA SER A 176 9.16 19.32 3.28
C SER A 176 9.76 18.01 3.79
N PHE A 177 9.50 16.93 3.05
CA PHE A 177 9.98 15.57 3.29
C PHE A 177 11.22 15.30 2.43
N GLY A 178 12.33 15.93 2.79
CA GLY A 178 13.59 15.91 2.02
C GLY A 178 14.65 14.95 2.57
N ALA A 179 14.29 13.76 3.04
CA ALA A 179 15.27 12.80 3.54
C ALA A 179 16.16 12.24 2.43
N GLN A 180 17.47 12.08 2.71
CA GLN A 180 18.39 11.38 1.80
C GLN A 180 18.11 9.87 1.77
N ASP A 181 17.57 9.32 2.86
CA ASP A 181 17.12 7.95 2.98
C ASP A 181 15.64 7.97 3.41
N PRO A 182 14.69 7.88 2.46
CA PRO A 182 13.27 7.87 2.75
C PRO A 182 12.84 6.66 3.58
N GLU A 183 13.49 5.50 3.41
CA GLU A 183 13.21 4.29 4.17
C GLU A 183 13.46 4.50 5.67
N GLU A 184 14.65 5.05 6.04
CA GLU A 184 14.97 5.36 7.44
C GLU A 184 14.05 6.45 8.03
N ALA A 185 13.65 7.42 7.19
CA ALA A 185 12.91 8.59 7.66
C ALA A 185 11.42 8.34 7.85
N TYR A 186 10.78 7.64 6.93
CA TYR A 186 9.31 7.43 6.89
C TYR A 186 8.86 6.05 6.43
N GLY A 187 9.77 5.06 6.36
CA GLY A 187 9.45 3.70 5.94
C GLY A 187 8.33 3.09 6.78
N GLU A 188 8.41 3.15 8.10
CA GLU A 188 7.37 2.62 9.00
C GLU A 188 5.99 3.27 8.78
N LEU A 189 5.96 4.58 8.50
CA LEU A 189 4.72 5.32 8.22
C LEU A 189 4.10 4.84 6.91
N VAL A 190 4.90 4.79 5.86
CA VAL A 190 4.46 4.40 4.52
C VAL A 190 4.04 2.93 4.51
N ASP A 191 4.83 2.04 5.08
CA ASP A 191 4.51 0.62 5.16
C ASP A 191 3.18 0.37 5.87
N TYR A 192 2.91 1.08 6.96
CA TYR A 192 1.63 1.00 7.65
C TYR A 192 0.46 1.46 6.76
N LEU A 193 0.59 2.63 6.13
CA LEU A 193 -0.45 3.18 5.25
C LEU A 193 -0.74 2.25 4.07
N ILE A 194 0.30 1.76 3.41
CA ILE A 194 0.18 0.84 2.28
C ILE A 194 -0.40 -0.51 2.71
N TYR A 195 -0.02 -1.01 3.88
CA TYR A 195 -0.58 -2.25 4.43
C TYR A 195 -2.09 -2.15 4.62
N GLU A 196 -2.56 -1.08 5.22
CA GLU A 196 -4.00 -0.84 5.45
C GLU A 196 -4.78 -0.65 4.14
N LEU A 197 -4.22 0.12 3.20
CA LEU A 197 -4.83 0.36 1.89
C LEU A 197 -4.97 -0.92 1.06
N THR A 198 -3.94 -1.76 1.05
CA THR A 198 -3.88 -2.94 0.17
C THR A 198 -4.51 -4.19 0.78
N HIS A 199 -5.20 -4.06 1.92
CA HIS A 199 -5.86 -5.20 2.57
C HIS A 199 -6.85 -5.92 1.65
N ASP A 200 -7.61 -5.19 0.82
CA ASP A 200 -8.59 -5.76 -0.10
C ASP A 200 -7.98 -6.48 -1.31
N LEU A 201 -6.70 -6.22 -1.59
CA LEU A 201 -5.94 -6.85 -2.68
C LEU A 201 -5.38 -8.22 -2.28
N ARG A 202 -5.38 -8.54 -1.00
CA ARG A 202 -4.77 -9.78 -0.47
C ARG A 202 -5.82 -10.86 -0.24
N PRO A 203 -5.48 -12.14 -0.48
CA PRO A 203 -6.31 -13.25 -0.06
C PRO A 203 -6.50 -13.23 1.46
N SER A 204 -7.75 -13.37 1.93
CA SER A 204 -8.04 -13.46 3.37
C SER A 204 -8.07 -14.93 3.84
N ARG A 205 -7.62 -15.18 5.07
CA ARG A 205 -7.59 -16.50 5.71
C ARG A 205 -8.58 -16.58 6.87
#